data_d5ce034d2a483d0375de990bab69ac21
#
_entry.id   d5ce034d2a483d0375de990bab69ac21
#
_cell.length_a   1.000
_cell.length_b   1.000
_cell.length_c   1.000
_cell.angle_alpha   90.00
_cell.angle_beta   90.00
_cell.angle_gamma   90.00
#
_symmetry.space_group_name_H-M   'P 1'
#
loop_
_entity.id
_entity.type
_entity.pdbx_description
1 polymer ?
#
loop_
_entity_poly.entity_id
_entity_poly.type
_entity_poly.pdbx_seq_one_letter_code
_entity_poly.pdbx_strand_id
1 'polypeptide(L)'
;CAAGVDVLNAFSFSGGFSLHAARGGARSVTDLDISPHALESARRNFELNAADARMAAARYTSVQADAFAWLERSTEQFDVVICDPPSMAKRETERAGAIDAYHRLAMHSIARVRPGGLLLAASCSAHVTPEEFYAAVTEAARRSGAGCLG
;
A
#
# COMPACT_ATOMS: atom_id res chain seq x y z
N CYS A 1 0.08 6.98 14.30
CA CYS A 1 -0.86 8.08 13.99
C CYS A 1 -0.47 8.71 12.66
N ALA A 2 -1.46 8.87 11.76
CA ALA A 2 -1.22 9.42 10.40
C ALA A 2 -1.35 10.96 10.34
N ALA A 3 -1.23 11.67 11.47
CA ALA A 3 -1.47 13.10 11.53
C ALA A 3 -0.47 13.89 10.67
N GLY A 4 -0.98 14.65 9.70
CA GLY A 4 -0.21 15.55 8.84
C GLY A 4 0.68 14.86 7.80
N VAL A 5 0.53 13.53 7.57
CA VAL A 5 1.34 12.74 6.63
C VAL A 5 0.63 12.49 5.31
N ASP A 6 1.41 12.22 4.27
CA ASP A 6 0.92 11.76 2.97
C ASP A 6 0.95 10.22 2.93
N VAL A 7 -0.17 9.61 2.53
CA VAL A 7 -0.36 8.16 2.55
C VAL A 7 -0.64 7.65 1.13
N LEU A 8 0.09 6.60 0.71
CA LEU A 8 -0.24 5.79 -0.46
C LEU A 8 -0.86 4.47 0.01
N ASN A 9 -2.00 4.12 -0.54
CA ASN A 9 -2.66 2.84 -0.36
C ASN A 9 -2.65 2.08 -1.69
N ALA A 10 -1.67 1.19 -1.87
CA ALA A 10 -1.54 0.36 -3.05
C ALA A 10 -2.40 -0.90 -2.93
N PHE A 11 -3.07 -1.28 -4.03
CA PHE A 11 -4.13 -2.28 -4.06
C PHE A 11 -5.31 -1.87 -3.17
N SER A 12 -5.73 -0.62 -3.33
CA SER A 12 -6.61 0.08 -2.38
C SER A 12 -8.02 -0.49 -2.28
N PHE A 13 -8.48 -1.23 -3.28
CA PHE A 13 -9.84 -1.76 -3.37
C PHE A 13 -10.86 -0.66 -3.07
N SER A 14 -11.71 -0.82 -2.06
CA SER A 14 -12.73 0.17 -1.67
C SER A 14 -12.22 1.29 -0.75
N GLY A 15 -10.90 1.44 -0.59
CA GLY A 15 -10.29 2.55 0.15
C GLY A 15 -10.34 2.46 1.66
N GLY A 16 -10.52 1.27 2.24
CA GLY A 16 -10.68 1.09 3.68
C GLY A 16 -9.51 1.68 4.49
N PHE A 17 -8.27 1.38 4.12
CA PHE A 17 -7.09 1.95 4.79
C PHE A 17 -7.01 3.47 4.62
N SER A 18 -7.36 3.98 3.44
CA SER A 18 -7.36 5.40 3.14
C SER A 18 -8.36 6.18 3.98
N LEU A 19 -9.56 5.61 4.20
CA LEU A 19 -10.55 6.18 5.11
C LEU A 19 -10.01 6.29 6.55
N HIS A 20 -9.39 5.22 7.05
CA HIS A 20 -8.80 5.22 8.38
C HIS A 20 -7.61 6.18 8.49
N ALA A 21 -6.77 6.29 7.46
CA ALA A 21 -5.67 7.26 7.41
C ALA A 21 -6.19 8.70 7.44
N ALA A 22 -7.20 9.03 6.62
CA ALA A 22 -7.82 10.34 6.60
C ALA A 22 -8.46 10.70 7.96
N ARG A 23 -9.25 9.79 8.56
CA ARG A 23 -9.80 9.96 9.91
C ARG A 23 -8.72 10.09 10.99
N GLY A 24 -7.55 9.47 10.77
CA GLY A 24 -6.36 9.63 11.62
C GLY A 24 -5.66 10.98 11.46
N GLY A 25 -6.09 11.82 10.52
CA GLY A 25 -5.56 13.16 10.27
C GLY A 25 -4.46 13.20 9.19
N ALA A 26 -4.44 12.25 8.27
CA ALA A 26 -3.55 12.33 7.11
C ALA A 26 -3.81 13.61 6.32
N ARG A 27 -2.75 14.27 5.85
CA ARG A 27 -2.82 15.46 4.99
C ARG A 27 -3.35 15.11 3.60
N SER A 28 -2.87 13.98 3.06
CA SER A 28 -3.37 13.43 1.80
C SER A 28 -3.38 11.91 1.83
N VAL A 29 -4.29 11.35 1.05
CA VAL A 29 -4.36 9.90 0.79
C VAL A 29 -4.49 9.68 -0.70
N THR A 30 -3.74 8.71 -1.22
CA THR A 30 -3.77 8.31 -2.63
C THR A 30 -4.12 6.84 -2.72
N ASP A 31 -5.24 6.52 -3.34
CA ASP A 31 -5.62 5.15 -3.68
C ASP A 31 -5.04 4.76 -5.03
N LEU A 32 -4.33 3.64 -5.09
CA LEU A 32 -3.78 3.05 -6.29
C LEU A 32 -4.40 1.67 -6.51
N ASP A 33 -5.16 1.51 -7.57
CA ASP A 33 -5.77 0.22 -7.96
C ASP A 33 -5.93 0.12 -9.47
N ILE A 34 -5.91 -1.08 -10.00
CA ILE A 34 -6.16 -1.33 -11.42
C ILE A 34 -7.65 -1.28 -11.76
N SER A 35 -8.52 -1.55 -10.80
CA SER A 35 -9.97 -1.65 -10.97
C SER A 35 -10.65 -0.28 -10.87
N PRO A 36 -11.25 0.23 -11.96
CA PRO A 36 -12.01 1.48 -11.88
C PRO A 36 -13.23 1.38 -10.96
N HIS A 37 -13.84 0.20 -10.83
CA HIS A 37 -14.97 -0.02 -9.91
C HIS A 37 -14.54 0.03 -8.44
N ALA A 38 -13.33 -0.46 -8.12
CA ALA A 38 -12.77 -0.36 -6.78
C ALA A 38 -12.53 1.12 -6.41
N LEU A 39 -11.89 1.88 -7.29
CA LEU A 39 -11.63 3.30 -7.08
C LEU A 39 -12.92 4.14 -6.99
N GLU A 40 -13.93 3.83 -7.78
CA GLU A 40 -15.24 4.49 -7.68
C GLU A 40 -15.89 4.19 -6.32
N SER A 41 -15.80 2.95 -5.84
CA SER A 41 -16.29 2.58 -4.52
C SER A 41 -15.54 3.31 -3.41
N ALA A 42 -14.22 3.43 -3.53
CA ALA A 42 -13.39 4.19 -2.59
C ALA A 42 -13.79 5.67 -2.56
N ARG A 43 -13.97 6.30 -3.72
CA ARG A 43 -14.43 7.69 -3.83
C ARG A 43 -15.78 7.89 -3.14
N ARG A 44 -16.75 7.02 -3.40
CA ARG A 44 -18.07 7.07 -2.74
C ARG A 44 -17.97 6.90 -1.22
N ASN A 45 -17.11 6.05 -0.75
CA ASN A 45 -16.85 5.88 0.68
C ASN A 45 -16.31 7.16 1.32
N PHE A 46 -15.40 7.88 0.63
CA PHE A 46 -14.94 9.19 1.08
C PHE A 46 -16.08 10.20 1.15
N GLU A 47 -16.92 10.30 0.12
CA GLU A 47 -18.06 11.21 0.07
C GLU A 47 -19.08 10.94 1.18
N LEU A 48 -19.37 9.66 1.47
CA LEU A 48 -20.27 9.24 2.55
C LEU A 48 -19.75 9.64 3.95
N ASN A 49 -18.45 9.83 4.09
CA ASN A 49 -17.80 10.21 5.34
C ASN A 49 -17.39 11.70 5.39
N ALA A 50 -17.77 12.50 4.41
CA ALA A 50 -17.37 13.91 4.30
C ALA A 50 -17.87 14.82 5.43
N ALA A 51 -18.85 14.38 6.23
CA ALA A 51 -19.30 15.08 7.43
C ALA A 51 -18.26 15.04 8.58
N ASP A 52 -17.31 14.10 8.57
CA ASP A 52 -16.19 14.09 9.50
C ASP A 52 -15.18 15.18 9.09
N ALA A 53 -14.89 16.11 9.98
CA ALA A 53 -14.01 17.25 9.70
C ALA A 53 -12.59 16.84 9.29
N ARG A 54 -12.07 15.71 9.81
CA ARG A 54 -10.75 15.18 9.43
C ARG A 54 -10.79 14.60 8.02
N MET A 55 -11.86 13.91 7.66
CA MET A 55 -12.09 13.41 6.30
C MET A 55 -12.16 14.55 5.31
N ALA A 56 -12.92 15.59 5.63
CA ALA A 56 -13.06 16.78 4.78
C ALA A 56 -11.75 17.57 4.62
N ALA A 57 -10.85 17.50 5.59
CA ALA A 57 -9.55 18.17 5.55
C ALA A 57 -8.49 17.37 4.74
N ALA A 58 -8.67 16.08 4.56
CA ALA A 58 -7.74 15.23 3.83
C ALA A 58 -7.91 15.40 2.32
N ARG A 59 -6.80 15.64 1.61
CA ARG A 59 -6.83 15.61 0.14
C ARG A 59 -6.89 14.16 -0.35
N TYR A 60 -7.95 13.80 -1.03
CA TYR A 60 -8.12 12.48 -1.65
C TYR A 60 -7.72 12.50 -3.12
N THR A 61 -6.95 11.49 -3.55
CA THR A 61 -6.56 11.26 -4.94
C THR A 61 -6.71 9.77 -5.25
N SER A 62 -7.08 9.44 -6.49
CA SER A 62 -7.09 8.07 -6.99
C SER A 62 -6.26 7.95 -8.26
N VAL A 63 -5.53 6.84 -8.39
CA VAL A 63 -4.70 6.50 -9.55
C VAL A 63 -5.14 5.13 -10.06
N GLN A 64 -5.66 5.09 -11.29
CA GLN A 64 -5.97 3.83 -11.95
C GLN A 64 -4.75 3.33 -12.70
N ALA A 65 -4.04 2.36 -12.14
CA ALA A 65 -2.88 1.76 -12.76
C ALA A 65 -2.58 0.36 -12.17
N ASP A 66 -1.81 -0.43 -12.89
CA ASP A 66 -1.15 -1.61 -12.32
C ASP A 66 -0.15 -1.17 -11.25
N ALA A 67 -0.32 -1.66 -10.02
CA ALA A 67 0.47 -1.22 -8.88
C ALA A 67 1.97 -1.57 -9.02
N PHE A 68 2.32 -2.73 -9.60
CA PHE A 68 3.72 -3.09 -9.84
C PHE A 68 4.39 -2.08 -10.77
N ALA A 69 3.76 -1.82 -11.92
CA ALA A 69 4.29 -0.90 -12.91
C ALA A 69 4.36 0.54 -12.40
N TRP A 70 3.35 0.96 -11.62
CA TRP A 70 3.31 2.29 -11.07
C TRP A 70 4.37 2.51 -9.98
N LEU A 71 4.49 1.59 -9.03
CA LEU A 71 5.50 1.66 -7.96
C LEU A 71 6.94 1.64 -8.51
N GLU A 72 7.16 0.89 -9.60
CA GLU A 72 8.46 0.84 -10.28
C GLU A 72 8.84 2.17 -10.94
N ARG A 73 7.88 2.81 -11.63
CA ARG A 73 8.14 3.96 -12.49
C ARG A 73 7.92 5.32 -11.82
N SER A 74 7.04 5.39 -10.84
CA SER A 74 6.72 6.63 -10.13
C SER A 74 7.94 7.19 -9.42
N THR A 75 8.02 8.51 -9.36
CA THR A 75 9.01 9.24 -8.54
C THR A 75 8.37 9.85 -7.28
N GLU A 76 7.05 9.72 -7.13
CA GLU A 76 6.35 10.23 -5.97
C GLU A 76 6.79 9.50 -4.70
N GLN A 77 6.81 10.23 -3.60
CA GLN A 77 7.16 9.69 -2.28
C GLN A 77 6.11 10.07 -1.24
N PHE A 78 5.92 9.18 -0.29
CA PHE A 78 4.91 9.28 0.76
C PHE A 78 5.54 9.05 2.14
N ASP A 79 4.91 9.57 3.18
CA ASP A 79 5.34 9.31 4.55
C ASP A 79 4.93 7.91 5.01
N VAL A 80 3.81 7.40 4.47
CA VAL A 80 3.33 6.04 4.71
C VAL A 80 2.93 5.39 3.39
N VAL A 81 3.43 4.19 3.13
CA VAL A 81 3.02 3.34 2.01
C VAL A 81 2.38 2.08 2.58
N ILE A 82 1.15 1.79 2.18
CA ILE A 82 0.44 0.56 2.49
C ILE A 82 0.42 -0.30 1.23
N CYS A 83 0.88 -1.53 1.33
CA CYS A 83 0.93 -2.49 0.23
C CYS A 83 0.26 -3.81 0.68
N ASP A 84 -1.01 -3.95 0.33
CA ASP A 84 -1.85 -5.11 0.66
C ASP A 84 -2.38 -5.77 -0.62
N PRO A 85 -1.51 -6.50 -1.36
CA PRO A 85 -1.87 -7.07 -2.64
C PRO A 85 -2.84 -8.23 -2.49
N PRO A 86 -3.62 -8.57 -3.55
CA PRO A 86 -4.40 -9.80 -3.58
C PRO A 86 -3.48 -11.02 -3.49
N SER A 87 -4.06 -12.20 -3.23
CA SER A 87 -3.29 -13.45 -3.15
C SER A 87 -2.41 -13.65 -4.40
N MET A 88 -1.09 -13.73 -4.18
CA MET A 88 -0.08 -13.92 -5.21
C MET A 88 0.16 -15.41 -5.52
N ALA A 89 -0.28 -16.33 -4.65
CA ALA A 89 -0.22 -17.77 -4.86
C ALA A 89 -1.55 -18.41 -4.53
N LYS A 90 -2.26 -18.86 -5.56
CA LYS A 90 -3.51 -19.63 -5.44
C LYS A 90 -3.25 -21.14 -5.43
N ARG A 91 -2.05 -21.56 -5.82
CA ARG A 91 -1.60 -22.97 -5.87
C ARG A 91 -0.17 -23.03 -5.37
N GLU A 92 0.22 -24.23 -4.88
CA GLU A 92 1.59 -24.47 -4.42
C GLU A 92 2.64 -24.22 -5.51
N THR A 93 2.33 -24.52 -6.76
CA THR A 93 3.22 -24.30 -7.92
C THR A 93 3.54 -22.82 -8.18
N GLU A 94 2.74 -21.90 -7.64
CA GLU A 94 2.89 -20.45 -7.79
C GLU A 94 3.72 -19.84 -6.64
N ARG A 95 4.02 -20.60 -5.58
CA ARG A 95 4.67 -20.14 -4.35
C ARG A 95 5.99 -19.39 -4.59
N ALA A 96 6.91 -19.98 -5.35
CA ALA A 96 8.21 -19.34 -5.62
C ALA A 96 8.05 -18.00 -6.34
N GLY A 97 7.17 -17.95 -7.36
CA GLY A 97 6.86 -16.70 -8.06
C GLY A 97 6.19 -15.65 -7.17
N ALA A 98 5.36 -16.09 -6.22
CA ALA A 98 4.73 -15.19 -5.26
C ALA A 98 5.76 -14.57 -4.28
N ILE A 99 6.71 -15.35 -3.79
CA ILE A 99 7.80 -14.85 -2.93
C ILE A 99 8.62 -13.79 -3.66
N ASP A 100 8.98 -14.05 -4.93
CA ASP A 100 9.68 -13.06 -5.77
C ASP A 100 8.84 -11.79 -6.01
N ALA A 101 7.53 -11.96 -6.20
CA ALA A 101 6.61 -10.84 -6.37
C ALA A 101 6.53 -9.98 -5.10
N TYR A 102 6.43 -10.58 -3.92
CA TYR A 102 6.47 -9.86 -2.64
C TYR A 102 7.79 -9.12 -2.43
N HIS A 103 8.92 -9.74 -2.76
CA HIS A 103 10.22 -9.08 -2.68
C HIS A 103 10.28 -7.84 -3.60
N ARG A 104 9.86 -7.96 -4.86
CA ARG A 104 9.82 -6.83 -5.81
C ARG A 104 8.86 -5.72 -5.35
N LEU A 105 7.67 -6.08 -4.89
CA LEU A 105 6.71 -5.11 -4.34
C LEU A 105 7.30 -4.35 -3.15
N ALA A 106 7.95 -5.06 -2.22
CA ALA A 106 8.59 -4.42 -1.09
C ALA A 106 9.71 -3.47 -1.53
N MET A 107 10.58 -3.87 -2.46
CA MET A 107 11.65 -3.03 -3.01
C MET A 107 11.10 -1.73 -3.62
N HIS A 108 10.10 -1.83 -4.50
CA HIS A 108 9.51 -0.67 -5.16
C HIS A 108 8.69 0.19 -4.20
N SER A 109 7.99 -0.42 -3.24
CA SER A 109 7.24 0.30 -2.21
C SER A 109 8.18 1.09 -1.28
N ILE A 110 9.30 0.51 -0.84
CA ILE A 110 10.31 1.18 -0.02
C ILE A 110 10.87 2.42 -0.75
N ALA A 111 11.12 2.31 -2.06
CA ALA A 111 11.58 3.44 -2.87
C ALA A 111 10.56 4.60 -2.93
N ARG A 112 9.30 4.37 -2.59
CA ARG A 112 8.24 5.40 -2.49
C ARG A 112 8.08 5.95 -1.09
N VAL A 113 8.76 5.38 -0.09
CA VAL A 113 8.74 5.88 1.29
C VAL A 113 9.78 6.98 1.44
N ARG A 114 9.38 8.12 2.00
CA ARG A 114 10.30 9.19 2.38
C ARG A 114 11.25 8.73 3.49
N PRO A 115 12.45 9.34 3.61
CA PRO A 115 13.30 9.11 4.78
C PRO A 115 12.54 9.32 6.09
N GLY A 116 12.59 8.33 6.98
CA GLY A 116 11.85 8.35 8.24
C GLY A 116 10.37 7.95 8.14
N GLY A 117 9.89 7.62 6.93
CA GLY A 117 8.54 7.12 6.71
C GLY A 117 8.38 5.63 7.00
N LEU A 118 7.20 5.08 6.72
CA LEU A 118 6.81 3.71 7.07
C LEU A 118 6.25 2.97 5.85
N LEU A 119 6.70 1.73 5.64
CA LEU A 119 6.04 0.74 4.80
C LEU A 119 5.25 -0.24 5.66
N LEU A 120 3.97 -0.42 5.36
CA LEU A 120 3.14 -1.50 5.85
C LEU A 120 2.92 -2.48 4.69
N ALA A 121 3.45 -3.69 4.81
CA ALA A 121 3.27 -4.74 3.82
C ALA A 121 2.45 -5.90 4.40
N ALA A 122 1.52 -6.42 3.61
CA ALA A 122 0.64 -7.53 4.00
C ALA A 122 0.63 -8.63 2.93
N SER A 123 0.22 -9.82 3.33
CA SER A 123 0.01 -10.98 2.45
C SER A 123 -1.25 -11.73 2.86
N CYS A 124 -2.06 -12.12 1.88
CA CYS A 124 -3.18 -13.04 2.06
C CYS A 124 -2.99 -14.36 1.28
N SER A 125 -1.77 -14.69 0.83
CA SER A 125 -1.49 -15.90 0.07
C SER A 125 -1.39 -17.13 0.97
N ALA A 126 -2.31 -18.07 0.81
CA ALA A 126 -2.36 -19.29 1.63
C ALA A 126 -1.15 -20.22 1.46
N HIS A 127 -0.45 -20.14 0.32
CA HIS A 127 0.70 -20.98 -0.01
C HIS A 127 2.06 -20.31 0.25
N VAL A 128 2.08 -19.10 0.80
CA VAL A 128 3.30 -18.42 1.27
C VAL A 128 3.22 -18.31 2.78
N THR A 129 4.19 -18.91 3.47
CA THR A 129 4.19 -18.86 4.94
C THR A 129 4.52 -17.45 5.46
N PRO A 130 4.11 -17.10 6.69
CA PRO A 130 4.50 -15.83 7.30
C PRO A 130 6.02 -15.61 7.31
N GLU A 131 6.80 -16.67 7.58
CA GLU A 131 8.26 -16.61 7.62
C GLU A 131 8.85 -16.27 6.25
N GLU A 132 8.34 -16.87 5.18
CA GLU A 132 8.77 -16.61 3.80
C GLU A 132 8.43 -15.20 3.35
N PHE A 133 7.21 -14.74 3.65
CA PHE A 133 6.79 -13.38 3.38
C PHE A 133 7.67 -12.38 4.13
N TYR A 134 7.88 -12.60 5.44
CA TYR A 134 8.71 -11.75 6.26
C TYR A 134 10.16 -11.72 5.76
N ALA A 135 10.73 -12.87 5.39
CA ALA A 135 12.08 -12.95 4.83
C ALA A 135 12.20 -12.13 3.52
N ALA A 136 11.22 -12.24 2.62
CA ALA A 136 11.21 -11.50 1.36
C ALA A 136 11.17 -9.97 1.59
N VAL A 137 10.32 -9.50 2.51
CA VAL A 137 10.19 -8.07 2.84
C VAL A 137 11.44 -7.56 3.56
N THR A 138 11.99 -8.34 4.52
CA THR A 138 13.20 -7.98 5.27
C THR A 138 14.41 -7.89 4.35
N GLU A 139 14.57 -8.82 3.42
CA GLU A 139 15.66 -8.77 2.44
C GLU A 139 15.55 -7.54 1.54
N ALA A 140 14.34 -7.18 1.11
CA ALA A 140 14.10 -5.95 0.36
C ALA A 140 14.49 -4.71 1.18
N ALA A 141 14.10 -4.65 2.45
CA ALA A 141 14.45 -3.56 3.37
C ALA A 141 15.98 -3.45 3.54
N ARG A 142 16.66 -4.57 3.80
CA ARG A 142 18.11 -4.62 3.96
C ARG A 142 18.85 -4.10 2.71
N ARG A 143 18.43 -4.50 1.52
CA ARG A 143 19.00 -4.01 0.24
C ARG A 143 18.77 -2.52 0.01
N SER A 144 17.67 -1.99 0.50
CA SER A 144 17.31 -0.58 0.38
C SER A 144 17.90 0.29 1.50
N GLY A 145 18.62 -0.28 2.47
CA GLY A 145 19.14 0.43 3.64
C GLY A 145 18.05 0.85 4.64
N ALA A 146 16.84 0.28 4.53
CA ALA A 146 15.74 0.54 5.44
C ALA A 146 15.81 -0.38 6.68
N GLY A 147 15.40 0.14 7.85
CA GLY A 147 15.21 -0.66 9.06
C GLY A 147 13.92 -1.48 9.00
N CYS A 148 13.88 -2.63 9.66
CA CYS A 148 12.68 -3.45 9.78
C CYS A 148 12.15 -3.39 11.22
N LEU A 149 10.86 -3.07 11.37
CA LEU A 149 10.13 -3.20 12.63
C LEU A 149 9.31 -4.49 12.49
N GLY A 150 9.62 -5.51 13.27
CA GLY A 150 8.91 -6.78 13.31
C GLY A 150 7.62 -6.74 14.10
#